data_94cf797d5d8e8fc53131677c8d440662
#
_entry.id   94cf797d5d8e8fc53131677c8d440662
#
_cell.length_a   1.000
_cell.length_b   1.000
_cell.length_c   1.000
_cell.angle_alpha   90.00
_cell.angle_beta   90.00
_cell.angle_gamma   90.00
#
_symmetry.space_group_name_H-M   'P 1'
#
loop_
_entity.id
_entity.type
_entity.pdbx_description
1 polymer ?
#
loop_
_entity_poly.entity_id
_entity_poly.type
_entity_poly.pdbx_seq_one_letter_code
_entity_poly.pdbx_strand_id
1 'polypeptide(L)'
;MIRSYFVPVCILAFLGCLSSASSSRAQEPNRPQQPMVYEGTVGGLRVIEEGQPAVMIHATVEDMKRFRQGNPNARPGSVQPASTSNDLYYHGGAGGIGVETAPKIYLVLWGSQWNNNDPSGEAAILENFYRGVGGSSWLNSVTQYCQGVATGTFTCGNSGTHAGNQTGIFAGVWADNASSAPSKPRQSQLAAEAVRAAAHFGNTTASSNASVQYVIATSTGNNSSGFKTQYCAYHSSTSSSYGNVAYTNLPYITDAGANCGANFNGLGPDAGITIVGGHEMGETITDQFPSTGWLDSGGAENGDKCAWISSGQGASADISLSTGTFAVQSLWSNAFNSGSGGCVLTYP
;
A
#
# COMPACT_ATOMS: atom_id res chain seq x y z
N MET A 1 98.53 12.58 -4.94
CA MET A 1 98.19 11.72 -3.78
C MET A 1 96.72 11.90 -3.47
N ILE A 2 95.86 11.03 -4.00
CA ILE A 2 94.46 11.10 -3.85
C ILE A 2 94.00 9.78 -3.22
N ARG A 3 93.47 9.81 -1.99
CA ARG A 3 92.99 8.64 -1.29
C ARG A 3 91.49 8.48 -1.61
N SER A 4 91.19 7.35 -2.26
CA SER A 4 89.79 6.91 -2.44
C SER A 4 89.31 6.22 -1.16
N TYR A 5 88.15 6.61 -0.66
CA TYR A 5 87.40 5.91 0.37
C TYR A 5 86.26 5.13 -0.27
N PHE A 6 86.22 3.82 -0.07
CA PHE A 6 85.14 2.92 -0.39
C PHE A 6 84.13 2.97 0.77
N VAL A 7 82.84 3.16 0.48
CA VAL A 7 81.75 3.01 1.45
C VAL A 7 80.96 1.78 1.03
N PRO A 8 80.72 0.82 1.92
CA PRO A 8 79.91 -0.33 1.59
C PRO A 8 78.38 0.05 1.73
N VAL A 9 77.63 -0.32 0.70
CA VAL A 9 76.13 -0.21 0.69
C VAL A 9 75.59 -1.42 1.41
N CYS A 10 74.94 -1.19 2.56
CA CYS A 10 74.04 -2.18 3.23
C CYS A 10 72.68 -2.18 2.59
N ILE A 11 72.34 -3.30 1.95
CA ILE A 11 70.96 -3.55 1.48
C ILE A 11 70.16 -4.09 2.67
N LEU A 12 69.24 -3.26 3.24
CA LEU A 12 68.22 -3.71 4.17
C LEU A 12 66.97 -4.14 3.37
N ALA A 13 66.69 -5.42 3.42
CA ALA A 13 65.45 -5.97 2.93
C ALA A 13 64.32 -5.64 3.93
N PHE A 14 63.40 -4.78 3.54
CA PHE A 14 62.12 -4.57 4.29
C PHE A 14 61.11 -5.64 3.88
N LEU A 15 60.83 -6.60 4.78
CA LEU A 15 59.65 -7.42 4.72
C LEU A 15 58.46 -6.53 5.11
N GLY A 16 57.67 -6.11 4.13
CA GLY A 16 56.42 -5.45 4.37
C GLY A 16 55.35 -6.45 4.81
N CYS A 17 55.00 -6.44 6.09
CA CYS A 17 53.74 -7.02 6.57
C CYS A 17 52.55 -6.21 6.02
N LEU A 18 51.85 -6.74 5.04
CA LEU A 18 50.53 -6.26 4.62
C LEU A 18 49.50 -6.64 5.69
N SER A 19 49.29 -5.76 6.67
CA SER A 19 48.15 -5.82 7.53
C SER A 19 46.93 -5.31 6.74
N SER A 20 46.06 -6.22 6.31
CA SER A 20 44.73 -5.91 5.79
C SER A 20 43.88 -5.27 6.91
N ALA A 21 43.86 -3.95 6.95
CA ALA A 21 42.87 -3.22 7.75
C ALA A 21 41.51 -3.41 7.13
N SER A 22 40.67 -4.28 7.72
CA SER A 22 39.25 -4.32 7.48
C SER A 22 38.67 -3.00 7.95
N SER A 23 38.38 -2.07 7.04
CA SER A 23 37.57 -0.91 7.34
C SER A 23 36.15 -1.38 7.61
N SER A 24 35.80 -1.55 8.87
CA SER A 24 34.40 -1.56 9.29
C SER A 24 33.81 -0.21 8.89
N ARG A 25 33.06 -0.18 7.77
CA ARG A 25 32.18 0.95 7.47
C ARG A 25 31.22 1.09 8.64
N ALA A 26 31.40 2.14 9.42
CA ALA A 26 30.39 2.58 10.36
C ALA A 26 29.08 2.77 9.58
N GLN A 27 28.05 2.07 10.00
CA GLN A 27 26.69 2.22 9.48
C GLN A 27 26.27 3.66 9.80
N GLU A 28 26.12 4.50 8.76
CA GLU A 28 25.56 5.83 8.92
C GLU A 28 24.14 5.68 9.53
N PRO A 29 23.86 6.32 10.68
CA PRO A 29 22.52 6.27 11.23
C PRO A 29 21.58 7.15 10.39
N ASN A 30 20.48 6.56 9.91
CA ASN A 30 19.30 7.26 9.37
C ASN A 30 19.48 8.10 8.10
N ARG A 31 19.87 7.48 7.01
CA ARG A 31 19.40 7.94 5.72
C ARG A 31 18.03 7.30 5.49
N PRO A 32 16.94 8.07 5.24
CA PRO A 32 15.68 7.49 4.77
C PRO A 32 16.02 6.62 3.56
N GLN A 33 15.68 5.35 3.60
CA GLN A 33 15.78 4.51 2.40
C GLN A 33 14.93 5.19 1.33
N GLN A 34 15.56 5.59 0.23
CA GLN A 34 14.79 6.05 -0.92
C GLN A 34 13.92 4.88 -1.36
N PRO A 35 12.60 5.10 -1.56
CA PRO A 35 11.72 4.04 -1.98
C PRO A 35 12.24 3.41 -3.26
N MET A 36 12.37 2.09 -3.28
CA MET A 36 12.74 1.36 -4.49
C MET A 36 11.57 1.45 -5.46
N VAL A 37 11.77 2.12 -6.59
CA VAL A 37 10.81 2.11 -7.68
C VAL A 37 10.98 0.78 -8.42
N TYR A 38 9.99 -0.08 -8.36
CA TYR A 38 10.00 -1.36 -9.04
C TYR A 38 9.57 -1.16 -10.50
N GLU A 39 10.51 -1.31 -11.43
CA GLU A 39 10.18 -1.32 -12.86
C GLU A 39 9.55 -2.66 -13.25
N GLY A 40 8.37 -2.62 -13.89
CA GLY A 40 7.72 -3.80 -14.45
C GLY A 40 6.47 -4.31 -13.73
N THR A 41 6.02 -3.65 -12.65
CA THR A 41 4.71 -3.88 -12.05
C THR A 41 3.68 -2.88 -12.58
N VAL A 42 2.44 -3.30 -12.74
CA VAL A 42 1.35 -2.40 -13.21
C VAL A 42 0.73 -1.67 -12.03
N GLY A 43 0.60 -2.32 -10.88
CA GLY A 43 0.35 -1.70 -9.57
C GLY A 43 1.65 -1.36 -8.85
N GLY A 44 1.56 -0.97 -7.58
CA GLY A 44 2.70 -0.77 -6.71
C GLY A 44 3.33 0.61 -6.77
N LEU A 45 4.58 0.70 -6.32
CA LEU A 45 5.24 1.96 -5.96
C LEU A 45 5.51 2.87 -7.16
N ARG A 46 5.04 4.14 -7.10
CA ARG A 46 5.22 5.16 -8.14
C ARG A 46 5.53 6.52 -7.55
N VAL A 47 6.36 7.30 -8.25
CA VAL A 47 6.52 8.74 -8.00
C VAL A 47 5.57 9.47 -8.96
N ILE A 48 4.53 10.10 -8.41
CA ILE A 48 3.51 10.80 -9.20
C ILE A 48 3.61 12.33 -9.09
N GLU A 49 4.31 12.84 -8.07
CA GLU A 49 4.58 14.27 -7.87
C GLU A 49 6.04 14.42 -7.42
N GLU A 50 6.82 15.23 -8.13
CA GLU A 50 8.23 15.46 -7.80
C GLU A 50 8.38 16.06 -6.40
N GLY A 51 9.32 15.54 -5.62
CA GLY A 51 9.57 15.97 -4.25
C GLY A 51 8.59 15.42 -3.20
N GLN A 52 7.61 14.60 -3.61
CA GLN A 52 6.74 13.89 -2.71
C GLN A 52 7.18 12.42 -2.54
N PRO A 53 6.81 11.76 -1.42
CA PRO A 53 7.00 10.32 -1.28
C PRO A 53 6.35 9.55 -2.42
N ALA A 54 6.91 8.38 -2.77
CA ALA A 54 6.23 7.48 -3.69
C ALA A 54 4.91 6.99 -3.09
N VAL A 55 3.98 6.63 -3.97
CA VAL A 55 2.64 6.12 -3.63
C VAL A 55 2.50 4.69 -4.12
N MET A 56 1.66 3.90 -3.48
CA MET A 56 1.22 2.58 -3.97
C MET A 56 -0.05 2.79 -4.78
N ILE A 57 -0.03 2.43 -6.07
CA ILE A 57 -1.15 2.69 -6.97
C ILE A 57 -1.99 1.45 -7.26
N HIS A 58 -3.30 1.60 -7.22
CA HIS A 58 -4.24 0.65 -7.82
C HIS A 58 -4.34 0.93 -9.33
N ALA A 59 -3.81 0.04 -10.14
CA ALA A 59 -3.81 0.16 -11.59
C ALA A 59 -5.21 0.17 -12.18
N THR A 60 -5.39 0.82 -13.35
CA THR A 60 -6.66 0.76 -14.08
C THR A 60 -6.94 -0.64 -14.64
N VAL A 61 -8.21 -0.93 -14.95
CA VAL A 61 -8.60 -2.17 -15.61
C VAL A 61 -7.83 -2.38 -16.92
N GLU A 62 -7.67 -1.32 -17.70
CA GLU A 62 -6.99 -1.39 -18.99
C GLU A 62 -5.48 -1.62 -18.85
N ASP A 63 -4.83 -0.98 -17.87
CA ASP A 63 -3.40 -1.21 -17.63
C ASP A 63 -3.13 -2.63 -17.15
N MET A 64 -3.95 -3.15 -16.24
CA MET A 64 -3.83 -4.53 -15.77
C MET A 64 -4.09 -5.53 -16.90
N LYS A 65 -5.03 -5.25 -17.79
CA LYS A 65 -5.29 -6.09 -18.97
C LYS A 65 -4.09 -6.12 -19.91
N ARG A 66 -3.48 -4.96 -20.22
CA ARG A 66 -2.26 -4.87 -21.03
C ARG A 66 -1.09 -5.62 -20.40
N PHE A 67 -0.90 -5.46 -19.10
CA PHE A 67 0.14 -6.16 -18.37
C PHE A 67 0.00 -7.68 -18.49
N ARG A 68 -1.20 -8.22 -18.29
CA ARG A 68 -1.46 -9.68 -18.42
C ARG A 68 -1.29 -10.18 -19.84
N GLN A 69 -1.62 -9.38 -20.86
CA GLN A 69 -1.40 -9.74 -22.26
C GLN A 69 0.10 -9.80 -22.61
N GLY A 70 0.90 -8.85 -22.09
CA GLY A 70 2.35 -8.82 -22.27
C GLY A 70 3.10 -9.87 -21.42
N ASN A 71 2.49 -10.34 -20.35
CA ASN A 71 3.06 -11.31 -19.41
C ASN A 71 2.06 -12.45 -19.14
N PRO A 72 1.89 -13.39 -20.09
CA PRO A 72 0.88 -14.45 -19.97
C PRO A 72 1.08 -15.36 -18.75
N ASN A 73 2.26 -15.37 -18.17
CA ASN A 73 2.59 -16.08 -16.93
C ASN A 73 2.29 -15.25 -15.66
N ALA A 74 2.04 -13.97 -15.78
CA ALA A 74 1.64 -13.08 -14.68
C ALA A 74 0.13 -13.22 -14.38
N ARG A 75 -0.39 -14.45 -14.33
CA ARG A 75 -1.78 -14.70 -13.94
C ARG A 75 -1.89 -14.58 -12.43
N PRO A 76 -2.79 -13.72 -11.92
CA PRO A 76 -3.22 -13.80 -10.54
C PRO A 76 -3.75 -15.23 -10.29
N GLY A 77 -3.30 -15.85 -9.20
CA GLY A 77 -3.74 -17.21 -8.86
C GLY A 77 -3.21 -18.34 -9.75
N SER A 78 -2.28 -18.12 -10.69
CA SER A 78 -1.59 -19.23 -11.34
C SER A 78 -0.70 -19.91 -10.30
N VAL A 79 -0.93 -21.20 -10.08
CA VAL A 79 -0.06 -22.05 -9.26
C VAL A 79 1.30 -22.10 -9.98
N GLN A 80 2.20 -21.20 -9.63
CA GLN A 80 3.62 -21.40 -9.93
C GLN A 80 4.11 -22.45 -8.91
N PRO A 81 4.91 -23.43 -9.33
CA PRO A 81 5.56 -24.31 -8.35
C PRO A 81 6.33 -23.43 -7.37
N ALA A 82 6.27 -23.77 -6.08
CA ALA A 82 6.79 -23.03 -4.95
C ALA A 82 8.18 -22.41 -5.22
N SER A 83 8.21 -21.31 -5.95
CA SER A 83 9.32 -20.40 -5.94
C SER A 83 8.95 -19.31 -4.95
N THR A 84 9.76 -19.12 -3.94
CA THR A 84 9.68 -18.12 -2.89
C THR A 84 9.54 -16.67 -3.41
N SER A 85 9.56 -16.46 -4.70
CA SER A 85 9.54 -15.15 -5.35
C SER A 85 8.14 -14.57 -5.58
N ASN A 86 7.06 -15.31 -5.35
CA ASN A 86 5.70 -14.85 -5.61
C ASN A 86 4.88 -14.53 -4.35
N ASP A 87 5.33 -14.96 -3.18
CA ASP A 87 4.70 -14.64 -1.91
C ASP A 87 5.10 -13.25 -1.42
N LEU A 88 4.21 -12.64 -0.65
CA LEU A 88 4.56 -11.43 0.08
C LEU A 88 5.51 -11.78 1.21
N TYR A 89 6.48 -10.91 1.47
CA TYR A 89 7.35 -11.03 2.63
C TYR A 89 7.49 -9.69 3.36
N TYR A 90 7.82 -9.77 4.64
CA TYR A 90 7.92 -8.60 5.50
C TYR A 90 9.16 -7.77 5.20
N HIS A 91 9.00 -6.45 5.02
CA HIS A 91 10.08 -5.51 4.70
C HIS A 91 10.63 -4.75 5.92
N GLY A 92 10.20 -5.11 7.15
CA GLY A 92 10.81 -4.60 8.39
C GLY A 92 10.04 -3.48 9.08
N GLY A 93 9.08 -2.88 8.43
CA GLY A 93 8.27 -1.77 8.98
C GLY A 93 9.01 -0.43 9.07
N ALA A 94 8.27 0.64 9.24
CA ALA A 94 8.79 1.97 9.54
C ALA A 94 8.53 2.32 11.00
N GLY A 95 9.60 2.58 11.78
CA GLY A 95 9.45 2.85 13.22
C GLY A 95 8.80 1.72 14.03
N GLY A 96 8.94 0.48 13.56
CA GLY A 96 8.32 -0.71 14.17
C GLY A 96 6.89 -1.00 13.72
N ILE A 97 6.32 -0.18 12.85
CA ILE A 97 4.98 -0.35 12.29
C ILE A 97 5.13 -0.88 10.87
N GLY A 98 4.59 -2.06 10.61
CA GLY A 98 4.58 -2.68 9.29
C GLY A 98 3.19 -3.11 8.87
N VAL A 99 2.30 -3.37 9.84
CA VAL A 99 0.89 -3.67 9.62
C VAL A 99 0.02 -2.91 10.62
N GLU A 100 -1.24 -2.70 10.30
CA GLU A 100 -2.22 -2.16 11.25
C GLU A 100 -2.74 -3.29 12.15
N THR A 101 -2.29 -3.32 13.38
CA THR A 101 -2.67 -4.37 14.35
C THR A 101 -4.06 -4.17 14.96
N ALA A 102 -4.56 -2.96 14.89
CA ALA A 102 -5.91 -2.58 15.32
C ALA A 102 -6.43 -1.47 14.40
N PRO A 103 -6.71 -1.78 13.11
CA PRO A 103 -7.04 -0.79 12.09
C PRO A 103 -8.19 0.13 12.50
N LYS A 104 -8.03 1.41 12.18
CA LYS A 104 -9.05 2.44 12.30
C LYS A 104 -9.12 3.25 11.02
N ILE A 105 -10.29 3.26 10.39
CA ILE A 105 -10.52 3.94 9.14
C ILE A 105 -11.35 5.20 9.40
N TYR A 106 -10.81 6.34 8.94
CA TYR A 106 -11.54 7.59 8.90
C TYR A 106 -11.81 8.00 7.45
N LEU A 107 -13.08 8.18 7.11
CA LEU A 107 -13.49 8.69 5.80
C LEU A 107 -13.56 10.22 5.86
N VAL A 108 -12.87 10.88 4.93
CA VAL A 108 -12.86 12.34 4.80
C VAL A 108 -13.49 12.70 3.46
N LEU A 109 -14.67 13.29 3.50
CA LEU A 109 -15.34 13.85 2.34
C LEU A 109 -14.80 15.27 2.14
N TRP A 110 -13.72 15.38 1.35
CA TRP A 110 -12.99 16.64 1.22
C TRP A 110 -13.61 17.59 0.20
N GLY A 111 -14.04 18.74 0.69
CA GLY A 111 -14.52 19.87 -0.08
C GLY A 111 -16.02 20.08 -0.01
N SER A 112 -16.41 21.35 -0.02
CA SER A 112 -17.84 21.76 0.00
C SER A 112 -18.65 21.25 -1.20
N GLN A 113 -17.99 20.78 -2.25
CA GLN A 113 -18.63 20.17 -3.43
C GLN A 113 -19.49 18.95 -3.10
N TRP A 114 -19.15 18.19 -2.07
CA TRP A 114 -19.91 17.03 -1.62
C TRP A 114 -21.36 17.35 -1.25
N ASN A 115 -21.65 18.59 -0.83
CA ASN A 115 -22.99 18.99 -0.37
C ASN A 115 -24.07 18.81 -1.43
N ASN A 116 -23.74 18.89 -2.73
CA ASN A 116 -24.70 18.82 -3.82
C ASN A 116 -24.17 18.04 -5.04
N ASN A 117 -23.08 17.30 -4.91
CA ASN A 117 -22.38 16.69 -6.06
C ASN A 117 -21.90 15.27 -5.74
N ASP A 118 -22.86 14.41 -5.40
CA ASP A 118 -22.68 12.96 -5.17
C ASP A 118 -23.75 12.17 -5.96
N PRO A 119 -23.71 12.19 -7.30
CA PRO A 119 -24.75 11.60 -8.13
C PRO A 119 -24.86 10.07 -8.01
N SER A 120 -23.79 9.38 -7.63
CA SER A 120 -23.76 7.92 -7.44
C SER A 120 -24.01 7.51 -5.98
N GLY A 121 -24.12 8.47 -5.04
CA GLY A 121 -24.22 8.15 -3.60
C GLY A 121 -22.94 7.52 -3.05
N GLU A 122 -21.78 7.85 -3.62
CA GLU A 122 -20.48 7.22 -3.32
C GLU A 122 -20.09 7.40 -1.85
N ALA A 123 -20.41 8.55 -1.24
CA ALA A 123 -20.16 8.80 0.17
C ALA A 123 -20.88 7.78 1.08
N ALA A 124 -22.16 7.52 0.82
CA ALA A 124 -22.95 6.57 1.59
C ALA A 124 -22.51 5.10 1.35
N ILE A 125 -22.13 4.77 0.12
CA ILE A 125 -21.64 3.43 -0.23
C ILE A 125 -20.34 3.16 0.52
N LEU A 126 -19.36 4.08 0.49
CA LEU A 126 -18.09 3.97 1.22
C LEU A 126 -18.31 3.88 2.73
N GLU A 127 -19.14 4.75 3.30
CA GLU A 127 -19.43 4.74 4.73
C GLU A 127 -20.03 3.40 5.17
N ASN A 128 -21.01 2.87 4.44
CA ASN A 128 -21.63 1.58 4.76
C ASN A 128 -20.67 0.42 4.58
N PHE A 129 -19.82 0.44 3.55
CA PHE A 129 -18.80 -0.56 3.34
C PHE A 129 -17.81 -0.61 4.51
N TYR A 130 -17.20 0.52 4.86
CA TYR A 130 -16.21 0.56 5.95
C TYR A 130 -16.83 0.24 7.32
N ARG A 131 -18.12 0.58 7.56
CA ARG A 131 -18.83 0.19 8.78
C ARG A 131 -19.01 -1.32 8.91
N GLY A 132 -19.20 -2.00 7.80
CA GLY A 132 -19.55 -3.42 7.78
C GLY A 132 -18.34 -4.37 7.61
N VAL A 133 -17.23 -3.91 7.05
CA VAL A 133 -16.15 -4.78 6.57
C VAL A 133 -15.28 -5.38 7.68
N GLY A 134 -15.13 -4.68 8.81
CA GLY A 134 -14.40 -5.20 9.97
C GLY A 134 -15.08 -6.41 10.58
N GLY A 135 -14.32 -7.45 10.87
CA GLY A 135 -14.81 -8.75 11.33
C GLY A 135 -15.36 -9.64 10.22
N SER A 136 -15.30 -9.20 8.96
CA SER A 136 -15.77 -10.01 7.83
C SER A 136 -14.78 -11.13 7.49
N SER A 137 -15.30 -12.21 6.90
CA SER A 137 -14.46 -13.28 6.37
C SER A 137 -13.59 -12.82 5.20
N TRP A 138 -14.02 -11.81 4.45
CA TRP A 138 -13.21 -11.23 3.39
C TRP A 138 -11.94 -10.56 3.93
N LEU A 139 -12.08 -9.70 4.94
CA LEU A 139 -10.93 -9.01 5.54
C LEU A 139 -10.05 -9.95 6.37
N ASN A 140 -10.55 -11.16 6.70
CA ASN A 140 -9.75 -12.11 7.47
C ASN A 140 -8.44 -12.50 6.77
N SER A 141 -8.37 -12.40 5.43
CA SER A 141 -7.15 -12.68 4.65
C SER A 141 -5.94 -11.85 5.06
N VAL A 142 -6.12 -10.63 5.60
CA VAL A 142 -5.00 -9.79 6.05
C VAL A 142 -4.37 -10.28 7.36
N THR A 143 -5.10 -11.06 8.17
CA THR A 143 -4.67 -11.44 9.53
C THR A 143 -3.50 -12.41 9.58
N GLN A 144 -3.13 -13.01 8.45
CA GLN A 144 -1.93 -13.84 8.33
C GLN A 144 -0.63 -13.03 8.34
N TYR A 145 -0.70 -11.74 8.06
CA TYR A 145 0.45 -10.84 8.01
C TYR A 145 0.70 -10.20 9.38
N CYS A 146 1.96 -9.91 9.70
CA CYS A 146 2.34 -9.43 11.03
C CYS A 146 3.50 -8.43 10.98
N GLN A 147 3.74 -7.78 12.10
CA GLN A 147 4.92 -6.98 12.36
C GLN A 147 5.69 -7.50 13.58
N GLY A 148 6.90 -6.97 13.81
CA GLY A 148 7.76 -7.42 14.91
C GLY A 148 8.47 -8.75 14.63
N VAL A 149 8.57 -9.14 13.37
CA VAL A 149 9.33 -10.27 12.86
C VAL A 149 10.54 -9.79 12.04
N ALA A 150 11.45 -10.69 11.67
CA ALA A 150 12.60 -10.33 10.86
C ALA A 150 12.19 -9.93 9.43
N THR A 151 12.89 -8.97 8.84
CA THR A 151 12.78 -8.66 7.41
C THR A 151 13.05 -9.93 6.58
N GLY A 152 12.25 -10.14 5.53
CA GLY A 152 12.30 -11.36 4.72
C GLY A 152 11.44 -12.52 5.24
N THR A 153 10.67 -12.32 6.32
CA THR A 153 9.72 -13.33 6.82
C THR A 153 8.56 -13.52 5.85
N PHE A 154 8.26 -14.77 5.45
CA PHE A 154 7.13 -15.13 4.58
C PHE A 154 5.90 -15.62 5.35
N THR A 155 6.08 -16.12 6.56
CA THR A 155 5.03 -16.72 7.38
C THR A 155 5.20 -16.30 8.83
N CYS A 156 4.19 -15.65 9.39
CA CYS A 156 4.19 -15.22 10.79
C CYS A 156 4.02 -16.40 11.77
N GLY A 157 3.17 -17.36 11.45
CA GLY A 157 2.78 -18.42 12.37
C GLY A 157 2.21 -17.82 13.66
N ASN A 158 2.85 -18.13 14.79
CA ASN A 158 2.50 -17.57 16.11
C ASN A 158 3.45 -16.42 16.52
N SER A 159 4.27 -15.92 15.59
CA SER A 159 5.27 -14.87 15.86
C SER A 159 4.76 -13.51 15.48
N GLY A 160 5.29 -12.46 16.13
CA GLY A 160 4.93 -11.08 15.84
C GLY A 160 3.53 -10.69 16.31
N THR A 161 3.11 -9.50 15.88
CA THR A 161 1.75 -8.99 16.13
C THR A 161 1.03 -8.91 14.80
N HIS A 162 -0.06 -9.64 14.69
CA HIS A 162 -0.81 -9.79 13.44
C HIS A 162 -1.64 -8.56 13.09
N ALA A 163 -1.89 -8.36 11.81
CA ALA A 163 -2.85 -7.38 11.31
C ALA A 163 -4.25 -7.68 11.85
N GLY A 164 -4.97 -6.62 12.20
CA GLY A 164 -6.28 -6.73 12.85
C GLY A 164 -7.41 -6.89 11.85
N ASN A 165 -8.46 -7.62 12.28
CA ASN A 165 -9.75 -7.71 11.61
C ASN A 165 -10.89 -7.66 12.65
N GLN A 166 -10.83 -6.71 13.58
CA GLN A 166 -11.89 -6.55 14.58
C GLN A 166 -13.13 -5.86 13.97
N THR A 167 -14.30 -6.12 14.54
CA THR A 167 -15.49 -5.34 14.24
C THR A 167 -15.29 -3.87 14.66
N GLY A 168 -15.92 -2.94 13.94
CA GLY A 168 -15.86 -1.52 14.29
C GLY A 168 -14.58 -0.82 13.89
N ILE A 169 -13.90 -1.28 12.83
CA ILE A 169 -12.72 -0.60 12.28
C ILE A 169 -13.03 0.79 11.72
N PHE A 170 -14.28 1.04 11.29
CA PHE A 170 -14.70 2.37 10.87
C PHE A 170 -14.83 3.29 12.10
N ALA A 171 -13.95 4.27 12.19
CA ALA A 171 -13.81 5.13 13.37
C ALA A 171 -14.52 6.48 13.22
N GLY A 172 -14.88 6.87 12.00
CA GLY A 172 -15.66 8.10 11.77
C GLY A 172 -15.64 8.59 10.34
N VAL A 173 -16.55 9.54 10.08
CA VAL A 173 -16.60 10.31 8.83
C VAL A 173 -16.51 11.81 9.15
N TRP A 174 -15.78 12.54 8.33
CA TRP A 174 -15.70 13.99 8.39
C TRP A 174 -15.97 14.60 7.01
N ALA A 175 -17.05 15.40 6.93
CA ALA A 175 -17.27 16.25 5.78
C ALA A 175 -16.53 17.58 5.98
N ASP A 176 -15.33 17.70 5.39
CA ASP A 176 -14.61 18.98 5.41
C ASP A 176 -15.19 19.95 4.38
N ASN A 177 -16.19 20.69 4.82
CA ASN A 177 -16.90 21.69 4.02
C ASN A 177 -16.33 23.09 4.19
N ALA A 178 -15.22 23.28 4.88
CA ALA A 178 -14.63 24.60 5.16
C ALA A 178 -14.25 25.36 3.89
N SER A 179 -13.86 24.63 2.85
CA SER A 179 -13.55 25.19 1.54
C SER A 179 -13.80 24.16 0.43
N SER A 180 -13.80 24.63 -0.82
CA SER A 180 -13.83 23.72 -1.96
C SER A 180 -12.51 22.98 -2.08
N ALA A 181 -12.56 21.66 -2.35
CA ALA A 181 -11.38 20.92 -2.77
C ALA A 181 -10.86 21.46 -4.12
N PRO A 182 -9.55 21.40 -4.38
CA PRO A 182 -9.00 21.75 -5.70
C PRO A 182 -9.63 20.92 -6.81
N SER A 183 -9.79 21.48 -7.99
CA SER A 183 -10.32 20.74 -9.16
C SER A 183 -9.40 19.59 -9.60
N LYS A 184 -8.11 19.71 -9.32
CA LYS A 184 -7.08 18.68 -9.52
C LYS A 184 -6.19 18.62 -8.28
N PRO A 185 -6.60 17.89 -7.23
CA PRO A 185 -5.83 17.77 -6.02
C PRO A 185 -4.45 17.19 -6.31
N ARG A 186 -3.40 17.83 -5.78
CA ARG A 186 -2.03 17.31 -5.82
C ARG A 186 -1.81 16.38 -4.64
N GLN A 187 -0.82 15.49 -4.76
CA GLN A 187 -0.45 14.59 -3.68
C GLN A 187 -0.14 15.36 -2.38
N SER A 188 0.62 16.44 -2.47
CA SER A 188 0.97 17.30 -1.33
C SER A 188 -0.27 17.93 -0.65
N GLN A 189 -1.33 18.21 -1.41
CA GLN A 189 -2.59 18.76 -0.87
C GLN A 189 -3.41 17.66 -0.18
N LEU A 190 -3.45 16.45 -0.76
CA LEU A 190 -4.09 15.28 -0.16
C LEU A 190 -3.39 14.88 1.16
N ALA A 191 -2.05 14.89 1.16
CA ALA A 191 -1.25 14.67 2.36
C ALA A 191 -1.56 15.70 3.46
N ALA A 192 -1.66 17.00 3.09
CA ALA A 192 -2.02 18.06 4.03
C ALA A 192 -3.45 17.87 4.57
N GLU A 193 -4.38 17.40 3.73
CA GLU A 193 -5.74 17.07 4.17
C GLU A 193 -5.76 15.93 5.18
N ALA A 194 -4.98 14.88 4.95
CA ALA A 194 -4.85 13.77 5.90
C ALA A 194 -4.31 14.24 7.27
N VAL A 195 -3.35 15.17 7.29
CA VAL A 195 -2.85 15.75 8.56
C VAL A 195 -3.94 16.60 9.24
N ARG A 196 -4.77 17.34 8.48
CA ARG A 196 -5.93 18.05 9.03
C ARG A 196 -6.96 17.08 9.60
N ALA A 197 -7.21 15.97 8.91
CA ALA A 197 -8.11 14.92 9.41
C ALA A 197 -7.57 14.31 10.71
N ALA A 198 -6.27 14.03 10.80
CA ALA A 198 -5.65 13.55 12.03
C ALA A 198 -5.90 14.51 13.20
N ALA A 199 -5.74 15.82 12.97
CA ALA A 199 -6.07 16.85 13.98
C ALA A 199 -7.57 16.88 14.32
N HIS A 200 -8.46 16.80 13.31
CA HIS A 200 -9.90 16.81 13.48
C HIS A 200 -10.38 15.67 14.38
N PHE A 201 -9.85 14.46 14.17
CA PHE A 201 -10.19 13.27 14.94
C PHE A 201 -9.40 13.12 16.26
N GLY A 202 -8.52 14.09 16.58
CA GLY A 202 -7.73 14.09 17.81
C GLY A 202 -6.53 13.14 17.79
N ASN A 203 -6.14 12.63 16.63
CA ASN A 203 -4.96 11.75 16.47
C ASN A 203 -3.68 12.60 16.29
N THR A 204 -3.27 13.28 17.36
CA THR A 204 -2.21 14.30 17.33
C THR A 204 -0.85 13.79 17.83
N THR A 205 -0.63 12.49 17.86
CA THR A 205 0.63 11.86 18.25
C THR A 205 0.97 10.70 17.31
N ALA A 206 2.24 10.30 17.25
CA ALA A 206 2.66 9.14 16.46
C ALA A 206 1.95 7.84 16.92
N SER A 207 1.75 7.68 18.23
CA SER A 207 1.07 6.50 18.76
C SER A 207 -0.44 6.48 18.44
N SER A 208 -1.10 7.64 18.35
CA SER A 208 -2.52 7.71 17.97
C SER A 208 -2.75 7.48 16.47
N ASN A 209 -1.70 7.64 15.64
CA ASN A 209 -1.74 7.34 14.20
C ASN A 209 -1.18 5.94 13.87
N ALA A 210 -0.69 5.18 14.83
CA ALA A 210 -0.37 3.78 14.62
C ALA A 210 -1.66 2.99 14.36
N SER A 211 -1.72 2.21 13.29
CA SER A 211 -2.93 1.49 12.85
C SER A 211 -4.12 2.41 12.47
N VAL A 212 -3.84 3.57 11.91
CA VAL A 212 -4.86 4.53 11.44
C VAL A 212 -4.62 4.89 9.99
N GLN A 213 -5.67 4.86 9.19
CA GLN A 213 -5.68 5.32 7.80
C GLN A 213 -6.79 6.34 7.56
N TYR A 214 -6.48 7.37 6.77
CA TYR A 214 -7.40 8.43 6.38
C TYR A 214 -7.73 8.31 4.91
N VAL A 215 -8.97 7.95 4.58
CA VAL A 215 -9.45 7.87 3.20
C VAL A 215 -9.92 9.25 2.78
N ILE A 216 -9.14 9.92 1.93
CA ILE A 216 -9.46 11.26 1.42
C ILE A 216 -10.24 11.10 0.12
N ALA A 217 -11.55 11.21 0.22
CA ALA A 217 -12.46 11.11 -0.91
C ALA A 217 -12.79 12.51 -1.46
N THR A 218 -12.72 12.66 -2.79
CA THR A 218 -13.10 13.90 -3.48
C THR A 218 -14.38 13.70 -4.28
N SER A 219 -15.22 14.74 -4.40
CA SER A 219 -16.48 14.68 -5.14
C SER A 219 -16.25 14.59 -6.66
N THR A 220 -17.31 14.23 -7.40
CA THR A 220 -17.27 14.15 -8.87
C THR A 220 -16.69 15.42 -9.48
N GLY A 221 -15.82 15.28 -10.47
CA GLY A 221 -15.12 16.35 -11.16
C GLY A 221 -13.88 16.89 -10.45
N ASN A 222 -13.62 16.53 -9.17
CA ASN A 222 -12.46 16.97 -8.39
C ASN A 222 -11.38 15.90 -8.32
N ASN A 223 -10.91 15.42 -9.47
CA ASN A 223 -10.05 14.25 -9.57
C ASN A 223 -8.58 14.62 -9.72
N SER A 224 -7.71 13.98 -8.95
CA SER A 224 -6.25 14.13 -9.02
C SER A 224 -5.69 13.77 -10.40
N SER A 225 -4.54 14.36 -10.77
CA SER A 225 -3.87 14.06 -12.04
C SER A 225 -3.48 12.58 -12.10
N GLY A 226 -3.71 11.93 -13.24
CA GLY A 226 -3.44 10.50 -13.42
C GLY A 226 -4.61 9.58 -13.09
N PHE A 227 -5.61 10.04 -12.34
CA PHE A 227 -6.85 9.29 -12.13
C PHE A 227 -7.48 8.85 -13.46
N LYS A 228 -8.02 7.64 -13.49
CA LYS A 228 -8.63 6.94 -14.63
C LYS A 228 -7.73 6.67 -15.84
N THR A 229 -6.49 7.15 -15.84
CA THR A 229 -5.54 6.96 -16.94
C THR A 229 -4.25 6.26 -16.52
N GLN A 230 -3.83 6.43 -15.26
CA GLN A 230 -2.65 5.83 -14.67
C GLN A 230 -2.99 5.00 -13.44
N TYR A 231 -4.05 5.38 -12.72
CA TYR A 231 -4.50 4.69 -11.51
C TYR A 231 -5.99 4.95 -11.25
N CYS A 232 -6.59 4.12 -10.41
CA CYS A 232 -7.93 4.31 -9.84
C CYS A 232 -7.89 4.99 -8.48
N ALA A 233 -6.92 4.65 -7.66
CA ALA A 233 -6.63 5.23 -6.36
C ALA A 233 -5.15 5.00 -6.04
N TYR A 234 -4.71 5.48 -4.89
CA TYR A 234 -3.43 5.12 -4.30
C TYR A 234 -3.44 5.35 -2.79
N HIS A 235 -2.64 4.58 -2.05
CA HIS A 235 -2.31 4.92 -0.69
C HIS A 235 -0.87 5.42 -0.55
N SER A 236 -0.64 6.17 0.52
CA SER A 236 0.65 6.76 0.82
C SER A 236 0.74 7.13 2.30
N SER A 237 1.84 7.74 2.67
CA SER A 237 1.99 8.35 3.99
C SER A 237 2.72 9.69 3.91
N THR A 238 2.55 10.49 4.95
CA THR A 238 3.26 11.77 5.08
C THR A 238 3.76 11.94 6.51
N SER A 239 4.96 12.53 6.65
CA SER A 239 5.50 12.90 7.94
C SER A 239 4.91 14.20 8.43
N SER A 240 4.55 14.28 9.70
CA SER A 240 3.97 15.45 10.33
C SER A 240 4.43 15.60 11.77
N SER A 241 4.00 16.68 12.46
CA SER A 241 4.17 16.82 13.91
C SER A 241 3.40 15.76 14.71
N TYR A 242 2.47 15.04 14.08
CA TYR A 242 1.69 13.95 14.67
C TYR A 242 2.29 12.56 14.38
N GLY A 243 3.54 12.52 13.88
CA GLY A 243 4.18 11.31 13.36
C GLY A 243 3.85 11.07 11.89
N ASN A 244 4.04 9.84 11.43
CA ASN A 244 3.63 9.43 10.09
C ASN A 244 2.11 9.22 10.04
N VAL A 245 1.48 9.78 9.03
CA VAL A 245 0.04 9.72 8.79
C VAL A 245 -0.19 8.99 7.49
N ALA A 246 -0.81 7.81 7.55
CA ALA A 246 -1.19 7.02 6.38
C ALA A 246 -2.48 7.57 5.77
N TYR A 247 -2.55 7.66 4.44
CA TYR A 247 -3.73 8.15 3.75
C TYR A 247 -3.94 7.48 2.40
N THR A 248 -5.19 7.42 1.99
CA THR A 248 -5.62 7.01 0.65
C THR A 248 -6.14 8.22 -0.10
N ASN A 249 -5.70 8.42 -1.34
CA ASN A 249 -6.38 9.26 -2.32
C ASN A 249 -7.45 8.42 -3.00
N LEU A 250 -8.70 8.71 -2.73
CA LEU A 250 -9.86 8.05 -3.35
C LEU A 250 -10.65 9.09 -4.15
N PRO A 251 -10.33 9.28 -5.45
CA PRO A 251 -11.12 10.14 -6.33
C PRO A 251 -12.56 9.61 -6.46
N TYR A 252 -13.46 10.39 -7.04
CA TYR A 252 -14.82 9.93 -7.33
C TYR A 252 -14.79 8.81 -8.36
N ILE A 253 -14.90 7.55 -7.91
CA ILE A 253 -14.53 6.36 -8.69
C ILE A 253 -15.40 6.23 -9.94
N THR A 254 -16.70 6.53 -9.84
CA THR A 254 -17.61 6.42 -10.98
C THR A 254 -17.30 7.39 -12.13
N ASP A 255 -16.54 8.47 -11.89
CA ASP A 255 -16.02 9.35 -12.96
C ASP A 255 -15.07 8.63 -13.94
N ALA A 256 -14.49 7.51 -13.55
CA ALA A 256 -13.62 6.70 -14.40
C ALA A 256 -14.38 5.63 -15.19
N GLY A 257 -15.64 5.39 -14.88
CA GLY A 257 -16.44 4.37 -15.54
C GLY A 257 -15.79 2.98 -15.48
N ALA A 258 -15.81 2.27 -16.59
CA ALA A 258 -15.29 0.89 -16.67
C ALA A 258 -13.79 0.79 -16.38
N ASN A 259 -13.01 1.86 -16.50
CA ASN A 259 -11.57 1.84 -16.23
C ASN A 259 -11.25 1.67 -14.73
N CYS A 260 -12.18 2.05 -13.86
CA CYS A 260 -12.07 1.80 -12.42
C CYS A 260 -13.27 0.99 -11.89
N GLY A 261 -13.76 0.04 -12.69
CA GLY A 261 -14.60 -1.05 -12.23
C GLY A 261 -16.10 -0.87 -12.35
N ALA A 262 -16.62 0.16 -13.03
CA ALA A 262 -18.04 0.21 -13.34
C ALA A 262 -18.46 -1.03 -14.15
N ASN A 263 -19.44 -1.77 -13.65
CA ASN A 263 -19.92 -3.04 -14.18
C ASN A 263 -18.85 -4.14 -14.29
N PHE A 264 -17.74 -4.03 -13.57
CA PHE A 264 -16.71 -5.06 -13.60
C PHE A 264 -17.30 -6.39 -13.14
N ASN A 265 -17.06 -7.42 -13.94
CA ASN A 265 -17.58 -8.78 -13.72
C ASN A 265 -19.12 -8.86 -13.54
N GLY A 266 -19.86 -7.89 -14.07
CA GLY A 266 -21.32 -7.83 -13.93
C GLY A 266 -21.86 -7.39 -12.57
N LEU A 267 -21.01 -6.83 -11.70
CA LEU A 267 -21.33 -6.47 -10.32
C LEU A 267 -22.03 -5.11 -10.18
N GLY A 268 -22.42 -4.48 -11.27
CA GLY A 268 -23.19 -3.22 -11.26
C GLY A 268 -22.34 -1.96 -11.48
N PRO A 269 -23.01 -0.81 -11.73
CA PRO A 269 -22.34 0.43 -12.12
C PRO A 269 -21.43 0.99 -11.04
N ASP A 270 -21.74 0.72 -9.77
CA ASP A 270 -21.03 1.26 -8.60
C ASP A 270 -20.00 0.30 -8.03
N ALA A 271 -19.79 -0.87 -8.68
CA ALA A 271 -18.90 -1.92 -8.19
C ALA A 271 -17.46 -1.43 -7.93
N GLY A 272 -16.98 -0.51 -8.77
CA GLY A 272 -15.65 0.07 -8.63
C GLY A 272 -15.42 0.78 -7.30
N ILE A 273 -16.42 1.39 -6.70
CA ILE A 273 -16.30 2.18 -5.47
C ILE A 273 -15.71 1.33 -4.35
N THR A 274 -16.27 0.16 -4.11
CA THR A 274 -15.85 -0.72 -3.01
C THR A 274 -14.76 -1.71 -3.41
N ILE A 275 -14.63 -2.04 -4.70
CA ILE A 275 -13.46 -2.77 -5.22
C ILE A 275 -12.20 -1.93 -4.95
N VAL A 276 -12.20 -0.66 -5.37
CA VAL A 276 -11.04 0.23 -5.22
C VAL A 276 -10.82 0.63 -3.76
N GLY A 277 -11.88 1.06 -3.07
CA GLY A 277 -11.78 1.43 -1.65
C GLY A 277 -11.36 0.27 -0.74
N GLY A 278 -11.78 -0.96 -1.06
CA GLY A 278 -11.40 -2.17 -0.34
C GLY A 278 -9.96 -2.61 -0.64
N HIS A 279 -9.50 -2.45 -1.89
CA HIS A 279 -8.12 -2.69 -2.29
C HIS A 279 -7.15 -1.83 -1.47
N GLU A 280 -7.29 -0.52 -1.54
CA GLU A 280 -6.43 0.43 -0.82
C GLU A 280 -6.45 0.20 0.70
N MET A 281 -7.63 -0.10 1.25
CA MET A 281 -7.78 -0.42 2.66
C MET A 281 -7.00 -1.69 3.04
N GLY A 282 -7.12 -2.75 2.25
CA GLY A 282 -6.46 -4.02 2.50
C GLY A 282 -4.93 -3.92 2.42
N GLU A 283 -4.43 -3.12 1.48
CA GLU A 283 -3.01 -2.83 1.34
C GLU A 283 -2.48 -1.98 2.49
N THR A 284 -3.16 -0.88 2.84
CA THR A 284 -2.77 -0.04 3.98
C THR A 284 -2.71 -0.84 5.29
N ILE A 285 -3.62 -1.82 5.50
CA ILE A 285 -3.58 -2.68 6.68
C ILE A 285 -2.31 -3.53 6.72
N THR A 286 -1.79 -3.99 5.59
CA THR A 286 -0.60 -4.86 5.51
C THR A 286 0.70 -4.13 5.18
N ASP A 287 0.62 -2.87 4.76
CA ASP A 287 1.75 -1.97 4.50
C ASP A 287 1.35 -0.52 4.82
N GLN A 288 1.16 -0.20 6.11
CA GLN A 288 0.65 1.11 6.55
C GLN A 288 1.47 2.28 6.00
N PHE A 289 2.77 2.08 5.82
CA PHE A 289 3.67 3.08 5.24
C PHE A 289 4.34 2.46 4.01
N PRO A 290 4.01 2.91 2.80
CA PRO A 290 4.38 2.27 1.54
C PRO A 290 5.80 1.70 1.49
N SER A 291 5.93 0.47 1.01
CA SER A 291 7.16 -0.31 0.85
C SER A 291 7.85 -0.77 2.14
N THR A 292 7.18 -0.74 3.28
CA THR A 292 7.76 -1.16 4.56
C THR A 292 7.11 -2.40 5.18
N GLY A 293 5.88 -2.71 4.78
CA GLY A 293 5.10 -3.86 5.26
C GLY A 293 5.31 -5.13 4.44
N TRP A 294 4.24 -5.63 3.85
CA TRP A 294 4.22 -6.91 3.12
C TRP A 294 4.07 -6.72 1.62
N LEU A 295 5.16 -6.95 0.89
CA LEU A 295 5.24 -6.87 -0.57
C LEU A 295 5.91 -8.13 -1.12
N ASP A 296 5.69 -8.42 -2.41
CA ASP A 296 6.48 -9.42 -3.11
C ASP A 296 7.81 -8.85 -3.64
N SER A 297 8.62 -9.69 -4.27
CA SER A 297 9.92 -9.27 -4.82
C SER A 297 9.82 -8.27 -5.97
N GLY A 298 8.65 -8.11 -6.57
CA GLY A 298 8.35 -7.10 -7.60
C GLY A 298 7.75 -5.82 -7.02
N GLY A 299 7.53 -5.75 -5.70
CA GLY A 299 6.95 -4.60 -5.03
C GLY A 299 5.42 -4.52 -5.14
N ALA A 300 4.75 -5.63 -5.46
CA ALA A 300 3.30 -5.71 -5.46
C ALA A 300 2.78 -6.11 -4.07
N GLU A 301 1.66 -5.53 -3.68
CA GLU A 301 0.97 -5.78 -2.43
C GLU A 301 -0.15 -6.81 -2.55
N ASN A 302 -0.87 -7.06 -1.46
CA ASN A 302 -1.91 -8.09 -1.43
C ASN A 302 -3.09 -7.80 -2.38
N GLY A 303 -3.45 -6.55 -2.58
CA GLY A 303 -4.49 -6.12 -3.52
C GLY A 303 -4.01 -6.12 -4.97
N ASP A 304 -2.81 -5.59 -5.23
CA ASP A 304 -2.19 -5.53 -6.56
C ASP A 304 -2.15 -6.87 -7.26
N LYS A 305 -1.71 -7.90 -6.55
CA LYS A 305 -1.60 -9.27 -7.06
C LYS A 305 -2.92 -9.82 -7.54
N CYS A 306 -4.03 -9.31 -7.00
CA CYS A 306 -5.39 -9.78 -7.24
C CYS A 306 -6.27 -8.77 -7.96
N ALA A 307 -5.71 -7.65 -8.41
CA ALA A 307 -6.47 -6.59 -9.06
C ALA A 307 -7.16 -7.07 -10.34
N TRP A 308 -8.42 -6.75 -10.50
CA TRP A 308 -9.21 -6.95 -11.72
C TRP A 308 -9.24 -8.39 -12.27
N ILE A 309 -9.42 -9.39 -11.39
CA ILE A 309 -9.68 -10.77 -11.82
C ILE A 309 -11.17 -10.90 -12.15
N SER A 310 -11.48 -11.24 -13.42
CA SER A 310 -12.87 -11.33 -13.90
C SER A 310 -13.45 -12.74 -13.88
N SER A 311 -12.62 -13.78 -13.70
CA SER A 311 -13.10 -15.17 -13.72
C SER A 311 -12.13 -16.12 -13.01
N GLY A 312 -12.64 -17.26 -12.56
CA GLY A 312 -11.85 -18.29 -11.89
C GLY A 312 -11.52 -17.95 -10.45
N GLN A 313 -10.43 -18.55 -9.96
CA GLN A 313 -9.99 -18.34 -8.58
C GLN A 313 -9.66 -16.85 -8.33
N GLY A 314 -10.26 -16.29 -7.29
CA GLY A 314 -10.06 -14.90 -6.89
C GLY A 314 -10.80 -13.88 -7.74
N ALA A 315 -11.75 -14.28 -8.60
CA ALA A 315 -12.58 -13.31 -9.32
C ALA A 315 -13.30 -12.36 -8.36
N SER A 316 -13.39 -11.08 -8.74
CA SER A 316 -14.19 -10.10 -7.99
C SER A 316 -15.63 -10.54 -7.88
N ALA A 317 -16.22 -10.37 -6.71
CA ALA A 317 -17.59 -10.80 -6.42
C ALA A 317 -18.22 -9.92 -5.34
N ASP A 318 -19.53 -10.04 -5.20
CA ASP A 318 -20.27 -9.44 -4.09
C ASP A 318 -20.01 -10.21 -2.79
N ILE A 319 -19.86 -9.45 -1.71
CA ILE A 319 -19.86 -9.97 -0.33
C ILE A 319 -21.03 -9.36 0.43
N SER A 320 -21.65 -10.16 1.32
CA SER A 320 -22.69 -9.67 2.22
C SER A 320 -22.09 -9.28 3.56
N LEU A 321 -22.26 -8.01 3.92
CA LEU A 321 -21.89 -7.45 5.21
C LEU A 321 -23.15 -7.08 6.00
N SER A 322 -23.01 -6.76 7.29
CA SER A 322 -24.16 -6.32 8.11
C SER A 322 -24.80 -5.03 7.61
N THR A 323 -24.12 -4.24 6.79
CA THR A 323 -24.54 -2.94 6.28
C THR A 323 -24.98 -2.96 4.82
N GLY A 324 -24.91 -4.09 4.15
CA GLY A 324 -25.29 -4.24 2.74
C GLY A 324 -24.48 -5.28 1.98
N THR A 325 -24.70 -5.31 0.69
CA THR A 325 -23.93 -6.14 -0.25
C THR A 325 -23.00 -5.25 -1.06
N PHE A 326 -21.74 -5.63 -1.17
CA PHE A 326 -20.70 -4.79 -1.76
C PHE A 326 -19.80 -5.63 -2.68
N ALA A 327 -19.49 -5.09 -3.84
CA ALA A 327 -18.52 -5.67 -4.75
C ALA A 327 -17.09 -5.49 -4.19
N VAL A 328 -16.32 -6.57 -4.15
CA VAL A 328 -14.91 -6.52 -3.74
C VAL A 328 -14.04 -7.33 -4.69
N GLN A 329 -12.77 -6.99 -4.77
CA GLN A 329 -11.77 -7.89 -5.32
C GLN A 329 -11.27 -8.86 -4.24
N SER A 330 -10.63 -9.94 -4.64
CA SER A 330 -9.86 -10.80 -3.76
C SER A 330 -8.58 -10.12 -3.29
N LEU A 331 -8.02 -10.62 -2.18
CA LEU A 331 -6.71 -10.24 -1.69
C LEU A 331 -5.77 -11.45 -1.74
N TRP A 332 -4.46 -11.20 -1.84
CA TRP A 332 -3.47 -12.27 -1.84
C TRP A 332 -3.33 -12.87 -0.45
N SER A 333 -3.31 -14.18 -0.40
CA SER A 333 -3.03 -14.97 0.80
C SER A 333 -1.83 -15.87 0.56
N ASN A 334 -0.74 -15.67 1.30
CA ASN A 334 0.42 -16.57 1.27
C ASN A 334 0.07 -17.97 1.76
N ALA A 335 -0.83 -18.08 2.75
CA ALA A 335 -1.18 -19.34 3.37
C ALA A 335 -2.14 -20.20 2.53
N PHE A 336 -2.82 -19.60 1.54
CA PHE A 336 -3.75 -20.32 0.68
C PHE A 336 -3.05 -21.43 -0.12
N ASN A 337 -3.80 -22.47 -0.49
CA ASN A 337 -3.31 -23.60 -1.28
C ASN A 337 -2.05 -24.26 -0.67
N SER A 338 -2.11 -24.55 0.62
CA SER A 338 -1.01 -25.16 1.39
C SER A 338 0.29 -24.36 1.37
N GLY A 339 0.20 -23.02 1.35
CA GLY A 339 1.36 -22.14 1.34
C GLY A 339 1.93 -21.85 -0.06
N SER A 340 1.20 -22.20 -1.11
CA SER A 340 1.57 -21.82 -2.48
C SER A 340 1.03 -20.44 -2.89
N GLY A 341 0.25 -19.84 -2.02
CA GLY A 341 -0.36 -18.54 -2.22
C GLY A 341 -1.51 -18.54 -3.23
N GLY A 342 -2.28 -17.45 -3.23
CA GLY A 342 -3.35 -17.24 -4.20
C GLY A 342 -4.29 -16.11 -3.80
N CYS A 343 -5.08 -15.67 -4.78
CA CYS A 343 -6.10 -14.64 -4.59
C CYS A 343 -7.38 -15.24 -4.00
N VAL A 344 -7.84 -14.72 -2.86
CA VAL A 344 -8.97 -15.26 -2.12
C VAL A 344 -9.97 -14.18 -1.73
N LEU A 345 -11.26 -14.52 -1.72
CA LEU A 345 -12.32 -13.67 -1.16
C LEU A 345 -12.54 -13.96 0.32
N THR A 346 -12.18 -15.16 0.76
CA THR A 346 -12.34 -15.60 2.16
C THR A 346 -11.25 -16.63 2.46
N TYR A 347 -10.31 -16.32 3.33
CA TYR A 347 -9.30 -17.26 3.83
C TYR A 347 -8.40 -16.57 4.86
N PRO A 348 -7.96 -17.22 5.90
CA PRO A 348 -8.37 -18.53 6.45
C PRO A 348 -9.74 -18.54 7.04
#